data_d35922de6f1cc579d121a8a27f92b290
#
_entry.id   d35922de6f1cc579d121a8a27f92b290
#
_cell.length_a   1.000
_cell.length_b   1.000
_cell.length_c   1.000
_cell.angle_alpha   90.00
_cell.angle_beta   90.00
_cell.angle_gamma   90.00
#
_symmetry.space_group_name_H-M   'P 1'
#
loop_
_entity.id
_entity.type
_entity.pdbx_description
1 polymer ?
#
loop_
_entity_poly.entity_id
_entity_poly.type
_entity_poly.pdbx_seq_one_letter_code
_entity_poly.pdbx_strand_id
1 'polypeptide(L)'
;EMYREQTERTGIHRRIQQGVCWYPAIPGRSYYNSLNQLVVEVERRDDKEIEHNFEYGRPVCFFTTDVSGKPKYLNFSAVISYVQDDRMVVVLPTPSALFDLQNVNSELGVQLYFDETSYKTMFNALSGVMKAKNDRLAYLRDVLLGKSPVTRRTLFPVRFPWLNTTQEEAVNHVLAAKDVSIVHGPPGTGKTTTLVEAIYETLHRENQV
;
A
#
# COMPACT_ATOMS: atom_id res chain seq x y z
N GLU A 1 10.67 6.91 10.76
CA GLU A 1 11.67 7.93 11.18
C GLU A 1 13.06 7.62 10.63
N MET A 2 13.64 6.44 10.85
CA MET A 2 14.99 6.09 10.40
C MET A 2 15.17 6.16 8.87
N TYR A 3 14.17 5.78 8.06
CA TYR A 3 14.26 5.86 6.59
C TYR A 3 14.10 7.32 6.10
N ARG A 4 13.25 8.10 6.76
CA ARG A 4 13.10 9.54 6.49
C ARG A 4 14.39 10.28 6.84
N GLU A 5 14.99 9.99 7.99
CA GLU A 5 16.29 10.53 8.37
C GLU A 5 17.41 10.11 7.41
N GLN A 6 17.43 8.85 6.94
CA GLN A 6 18.36 8.41 5.91
C GLN A 6 18.13 9.11 4.57
N THR A 7 16.87 9.31 4.18
CA THR A 7 16.52 10.02 2.93
C THR A 7 16.86 11.50 3.03
N GLU A 8 16.67 12.11 4.19
CA GLU A 8 17.05 13.52 4.44
C GLU A 8 18.58 13.72 4.53
N ARG A 9 19.32 12.73 5.03
CA ARG A 9 20.80 12.74 5.06
C ARG A 9 21.42 12.41 3.70
N THR A 10 20.70 11.72 2.83
CA THR A 10 21.18 11.38 1.50
C THR A 10 20.93 12.56 0.56
N GLY A 11 21.97 13.22 0.09
CA GLY A 11 21.86 14.37 -0.82
C GLY A 11 21.08 14.03 -2.09
N ILE A 12 20.46 15.04 -2.72
CA ILE A 12 19.64 14.91 -3.95
C ILE A 12 20.41 14.16 -5.03
N HIS A 13 21.68 14.52 -5.24
CA HIS A 13 22.54 13.87 -6.25
C HIS A 13 22.63 12.34 -6.08
N ARG A 14 22.81 11.85 -4.87
CA ARG A 14 22.87 10.41 -4.60
C ARG A 14 21.51 9.72 -4.88
N ARG A 15 20.40 10.39 -4.61
CA ARG A 15 19.04 9.87 -4.92
C ARG A 15 18.79 9.79 -6.42
N ILE A 16 19.31 10.76 -7.19
CA ILE A 16 19.31 10.72 -8.66
C ILE A 16 20.09 9.50 -9.14
N GLN A 17 21.31 9.30 -8.64
CA GLN A 17 22.16 8.15 -8.98
C GLN A 17 21.54 6.80 -8.61
N GLN A 18 20.69 6.76 -7.57
CA GLN A 18 19.92 5.58 -7.19
C GLN A 18 18.65 5.37 -8.04
N GLY A 19 18.34 6.28 -8.99
CA GLY A 19 17.17 6.19 -9.84
C GLY A 19 15.83 6.47 -9.12
N VAL A 20 15.85 7.07 -7.94
CA VAL A 20 14.64 7.31 -7.13
C VAL A 20 14.19 8.77 -7.10
N CYS A 21 14.91 9.64 -7.81
CA CYS A 21 14.66 11.09 -7.82
C CYS A 21 14.96 11.67 -9.20
N TRP A 22 14.09 12.57 -9.68
CA TRP A 22 14.34 13.47 -10.81
C TRP A 22 14.44 14.90 -10.30
N TYR A 23 15.55 15.54 -10.57
CA TYR A 23 15.78 16.94 -10.23
C TYR A 23 16.77 17.58 -11.20
N PRO A 24 16.39 18.64 -11.92
CA PRO A 24 15.05 19.24 -11.95
C PRO A 24 14.03 18.38 -12.69
N ALA A 25 12.79 18.50 -12.26
CA ALA A 25 11.63 17.92 -12.93
C ALA A 25 10.73 19.05 -13.45
N ILE A 26 10.22 18.91 -14.67
CA ILE A 26 9.41 19.94 -15.32
C ILE A 26 7.97 19.46 -15.36
N PRO A 27 7.03 20.13 -14.66
CA PRO A 27 5.61 19.87 -14.82
C PRO A 27 5.15 20.37 -16.18
N GLY A 28 4.47 19.52 -16.92
CA GLY A 28 3.91 19.79 -18.22
C GLY A 28 2.39 20.00 -18.17
N ARG A 29 1.71 19.46 -19.19
CA ARG A 29 0.27 19.58 -19.36
C ARG A 29 -0.49 18.85 -18.23
N SER A 30 -1.55 19.48 -17.74
CA SER A 30 -2.52 18.87 -16.82
C SER A 30 -3.86 18.66 -17.53
N TYR A 31 -4.54 17.56 -17.21
CA TYR A 31 -5.84 17.22 -17.79
C TYR A 31 -6.56 16.18 -16.91
N TYR A 32 -7.84 15.94 -17.20
CA TYR A 32 -8.58 14.82 -16.62
C TYR A 32 -8.46 13.61 -17.54
N ASN A 33 -8.04 12.48 -16.98
CA ASN A 33 -7.94 11.22 -17.72
C ASN A 33 -9.33 10.56 -17.91
N SER A 34 -9.38 9.40 -18.59
CA SER A 34 -10.62 8.65 -18.85
C SER A 34 -11.35 8.18 -17.59
N LEU A 35 -10.67 8.14 -16.44
CA LEU A 35 -11.23 7.81 -15.13
C LEU A 35 -11.65 9.06 -14.34
N ASN A 36 -11.70 10.22 -15.01
CA ASN A 36 -12.01 11.51 -14.38
C ASN A 36 -11.06 11.89 -13.23
N GLN A 37 -9.81 11.49 -13.31
CA GLN A 37 -8.76 11.83 -12.35
C GLN A 37 -7.91 12.96 -12.90
N LEU A 38 -7.62 13.96 -12.08
CA LEU A 38 -6.71 15.04 -12.45
C LEU A 38 -5.29 14.51 -12.52
N VAL A 39 -4.66 14.64 -13.65
CA VAL A 39 -3.29 14.20 -13.91
C VAL A 39 -2.40 15.35 -14.38
N VAL A 40 -1.11 15.22 -14.15
CA VAL A 40 -0.09 16.12 -14.67
C VAL A 40 1.06 15.31 -15.27
N GLU A 41 1.53 15.76 -16.40
CA GLU A 41 2.74 15.24 -17.03
C GLU A 41 3.95 15.81 -16.31
N VAL A 42 4.98 14.99 -16.08
CA VAL A 42 6.24 15.40 -15.47
C VAL A 42 7.38 14.85 -16.33
N GLU A 43 8.30 15.72 -16.71
CA GLU A 43 9.46 15.36 -17.52
C GLU A 43 10.75 15.56 -16.73
N ARG A 44 11.70 14.62 -16.88
CA ARG A 44 13.05 14.74 -16.36
C ARG A 44 13.87 15.62 -17.32
N ARG A 45 14.45 16.70 -16.78
CA ARG A 45 15.26 17.61 -17.59
C ARG A 45 16.67 17.09 -17.81
N ASP A 46 17.33 16.70 -16.75
CA ASP A 46 18.75 16.35 -16.72
C ASP A 46 18.95 14.88 -16.32
N ASP A 47 20.17 14.36 -16.38
CA ASP A 47 20.57 13.00 -15.97
C ASP A 47 19.78 11.87 -16.67
N LYS A 48 19.47 12.07 -17.95
CA LYS A 48 18.62 11.14 -18.75
C LYS A 48 19.29 9.78 -19.02
N GLU A 49 20.59 9.69 -18.85
CA GLU A 49 21.40 8.47 -18.99
C GLU A 49 21.27 7.55 -17.76
N ILE A 50 20.77 8.07 -16.62
CA ILE A 50 20.64 7.28 -15.39
C ILE A 50 19.31 6.51 -15.44
N GLU A 51 19.38 5.18 -15.29
CA GLU A 51 18.19 4.35 -15.14
C GLU A 51 17.39 4.74 -13.88
N HIS A 52 16.06 4.72 -13.99
CA HIS A 52 15.19 5.10 -12.89
C HIS A 52 14.27 3.95 -12.46
N ASN A 53 13.81 4.02 -11.22
CA ASN A 53 12.94 3.04 -10.58
C ASN A 53 11.48 3.51 -10.47
N PHE A 54 11.10 4.53 -11.24
CA PHE A 54 9.71 4.97 -11.29
C PHE A 54 8.90 3.96 -12.09
N GLU A 55 7.79 3.50 -11.51
CA GLU A 55 6.91 2.47 -12.07
C GLU A 55 5.44 2.84 -11.86
N TYR A 56 4.58 2.28 -12.70
CA TYR A 56 3.13 2.41 -12.55
C TYR A 56 2.67 2.05 -11.12
N GLY A 57 1.76 2.86 -10.57
CA GLY A 57 1.18 2.64 -9.25
C GLY A 57 2.07 3.05 -8.07
N ARG A 58 3.34 3.44 -8.30
CA ARG A 58 4.21 3.92 -7.23
C ARG A 58 3.83 5.33 -6.80
N PRO A 59 3.79 5.60 -5.48
CA PRO A 59 3.59 6.95 -4.98
C PRO A 59 4.87 7.79 -5.14
N VAL A 60 4.67 9.08 -5.42
CA VAL A 60 5.74 10.08 -5.54
C VAL A 60 5.41 11.30 -4.70
N CYS A 61 6.43 12.00 -4.24
CA CYS A 61 6.30 13.32 -3.63
C CYS A 61 7.13 14.33 -4.40
N PHE A 62 6.66 15.57 -4.39
CA PHE A 62 7.32 16.71 -5.00
C PHE A 62 8.04 17.53 -3.93
N PHE A 63 9.13 18.15 -4.33
CA PHE A 63 9.91 19.00 -3.44
C PHE A 63 10.56 20.15 -4.21
N THR A 64 10.88 21.20 -3.49
CA THR A 64 11.77 22.28 -3.92
C THR A 64 13.03 22.25 -3.07
N THR A 65 14.03 23.04 -3.42
CA THR A 65 15.21 23.19 -2.58
C THR A 65 15.19 24.56 -1.87
N ASP A 66 15.61 24.58 -0.62
CA ASP A 66 15.88 25.81 0.10
C ASP A 66 17.24 26.41 -0.32
N VAL A 67 17.58 27.56 0.25
CA VAL A 67 18.85 28.26 -0.01
C VAL A 67 20.09 27.44 0.38
N SER A 68 19.94 26.41 1.21
CA SER A 68 20.99 25.50 1.61
C SER A 68 21.06 24.23 0.75
N GLY A 69 20.19 24.11 -0.27
CA GLY A 69 20.07 22.93 -1.13
C GLY A 69 19.34 21.76 -0.48
N LYS A 70 18.68 21.95 0.67
CA LYS A 70 17.87 20.90 1.30
C LYS A 70 16.49 20.81 0.68
N PRO A 71 15.95 19.60 0.50
CA PRO A 71 14.62 19.42 -0.05
C PRO A 71 13.54 19.90 0.92
N LYS A 72 12.63 20.72 0.42
CA LYS A 72 11.40 21.13 1.08
C LYS A 72 10.22 20.49 0.34
N TYR A 73 9.59 19.51 0.95
CA TYR A 73 8.50 18.75 0.34
C TYR A 73 7.21 19.55 0.28
N LEU A 74 6.49 19.40 -0.81
CA LEU A 74 5.11 19.85 -0.94
C LEU A 74 4.21 18.94 -0.09
N ASN A 75 3.08 19.47 0.38
CA ASN A 75 2.23 18.81 1.36
C ASN A 75 1.20 17.85 0.72
N PHE A 76 1.61 17.15 -0.34
CA PHE A 76 0.79 16.10 -0.96
C PHE A 76 1.70 15.04 -1.58
N SER A 77 1.12 13.87 -1.84
CA SER A 77 1.71 12.81 -2.67
C SER A 77 0.82 12.57 -3.89
N ALA A 78 1.44 12.10 -4.97
CA ALA A 78 0.77 11.72 -6.21
C ALA A 78 1.09 10.25 -6.53
N VAL A 79 0.36 9.66 -7.48
CA VAL A 79 0.57 8.26 -7.88
C VAL A 79 0.88 8.22 -9.37
N ILE A 80 1.91 7.48 -9.75
CA ILE A 80 2.29 7.31 -11.15
C ILE A 80 1.22 6.48 -11.86
N SER A 81 0.60 7.08 -12.89
CA SER A 81 -0.36 6.38 -13.77
C SER A 81 0.25 5.93 -15.08
N TYR A 82 1.38 6.48 -15.45
CA TYR A 82 2.15 6.11 -16.64
C TYR A 82 3.59 6.60 -16.51
N VAL A 83 4.53 5.82 -17.01
CA VAL A 83 5.94 6.24 -17.11
C VAL A 83 6.57 5.59 -18.33
N GLN A 84 7.31 6.37 -19.08
CA GLN A 84 8.12 5.91 -20.21
C GLN A 84 9.33 6.84 -20.34
N ASP A 85 10.50 6.24 -20.37
CA ASP A 85 11.78 6.94 -20.48
C ASP A 85 11.88 8.12 -19.46
N ASP A 86 11.99 9.34 -19.95
CA ASP A 86 12.16 10.56 -19.15
C ASP A 86 10.85 11.27 -18.81
N ARG A 87 9.71 10.63 -19.04
CA ARG A 87 8.38 11.22 -18.89
C ARG A 87 7.48 10.34 -18.06
N MET A 88 6.77 10.94 -17.13
CA MET A 88 5.71 10.27 -16.38
C MET A 88 4.43 11.10 -16.34
N VAL A 89 3.33 10.44 -16.09
CA VAL A 89 2.04 11.03 -15.78
C VAL A 89 1.66 10.62 -14.38
N VAL A 90 1.34 11.58 -13.53
CA VAL A 90 0.95 11.33 -12.14
C VAL A 90 -0.46 11.79 -11.87
N VAL A 91 -1.20 11.03 -11.10
CA VAL A 91 -2.53 11.39 -10.59
C VAL A 91 -2.36 12.26 -9.34
N LEU A 92 -2.94 13.44 -9.38
CA LEU A 92 -2.94 14.36 -8.25
C LEU A 92 -4.13 14.07 -7.31
N PRO A 93 -3.95 14.21 -5.99
CA PRO A 93 -5.00 13.92 -5.03
C PRO A 93 -6.13 14.96 -5.04
N THR A 94 -5.82 16.22 -5.35
CA THR A 94 -6.76 17.34 -5.32
C THR A 94 -6.37 18.41 -6.37
N PRO A 95 -7.31 19.26 -6.79
CA PRO A 95 -7.00 20.41 -7.63
C PRO A 95 -6.03 21.41 -6.98
N SER A 96 -6.04 21.53 -5.65
CA SER A 96 -5.08 22.38 -4.93
C SER A 96 -3.64 21.90 -5.11
N ALA A 97 -3.40 20.62 -5.25
CA ALA A 97 -2.06 20.08 -5.54
C ALA A 97 -1.52 20.57 -6.89
N LEU A 98 -2.38 20.72 -7.90
CA LEU A 98 -1.97 21.32 -9.17
C LEU A 98 -1.60 22.80 -9.01
N PHE A 99 -2.37 23.55 -8.24
CA PHE A 99 -2.07 24.94 -7.94
C PHE A 99 -0.71 25.07 -7.23
N ASP A 100 -0.44 24.22 -6.26
CA ASP A 100 0.84 24.19 -5.56
C ASP A 100 2.01 23.90 -6.52
N LEU A 101 1.87 22.97 -7.45
CA LEU A 101 2.88 22.67 -8.47
C LEU A 101 3.13 23.84 -9.43
N GLN A 102 2.07 24.53 -9.85
CA GLN A 102 2.16 25.63 -10.81
C GLN A 102 2.73 26.92 -10.20
N ASN A 103 2.61 27.11 -8.90
CA ASN A 103 3.08 28.31 -8.18
C ASN A 103 4.46 28.12 -7.52
N VAL A 104 5.18 27.08 -7.86
CA VAL A 104 6.56 26.89 -7.42
C VAL A 104 7.46 27.89 -8.14
N ASN A 105 8.11 28.78 -7.37
CA ASN A 105 9.04 29.80 -7.88
C ASN A 105 10.51 29.32 -7.95
N SER A 106 10.77 28.04 -7.72
CA SER A 106 12.09 27.43 -7.71
C SER A 106 12.08 26.12 -8.52
N GLU A 107 13.26 25.53 -8.71
CA GLU A 107 13.33 24.24 -9.37
C GLU A 107 12.56 23.18 -8.60
N LEU A 108 11.72 22.43 -9.29
CA LEU A 108 10.92 21.36 -8.76
C LEU A 108 11.68 20.03 -8.87
N GLY A 109 11.60 19.21 -7.87
CA GLY A 109 12.02 17.82 -7.89
C GLY A 109 10.87 16.87 -7.65
N VAL A 110 10.99 15.66 -8.14
CA VAL A 110 10.08 14.56 -7.84
C VAL A 110 10.88 13.34 -7.42
N GLN A 111 10.42 12.67 -6.40
CA GLN A 111 11.06 11.43 -5.93
C GLN A 111 10.01 10.38 -5.55
N LEU A 112 10.44 9.11 -5.59
CA LEU A 112 9.64 8.03 -5.05
C LEU A 112 9.34 8.30 -3.58
N TYR A 113 8.05 8.30 -3.26
CA TYR A 113 7.58 8.45 -1.90
C TYR A 113 7.50 7.06 -1.27
N PHE A 114 8.15 6.91 -0.15
CA PHE A 114 8.00 5.70 0.65
C PHE A 114 6.74 5.89 1.50
N ASP A 115 5.67 5.20 1.12
CA ASP A 115 4.44 5.24 1.91
C ASP A 115 4.66 4.55 3.26
N GLU A 116 4.94 5.35 4.27
CA GLU A 116 5.06 4.86 5.65
C GLU A 116 3.70 4.47 6.26
N THR A 117 2.58 4.74 5.56
CA THR A 117 1.24 4.50 6.09
C THR A 117 1.04 3.04 6.44
N SER A 118 1.48 2.13 5.57
CA SER A 118 1.42 0.70 5.82
C SER A 118 2.24 0.31 7.07
N TYR A 119 3.45 0.84 7.20
CA TYR A 119 4.29 0.59 8.37
C TYR A 119 3.71 1.19 9.65
N LYS A 120 3.18 2.42 9.60
CA LYS A 120 2.48 3.03 10.74
C LYS A 120 1.27 2.22 11.16
N THR A 121 0.50 1.73 10.20
CA THR A 121 -0.64 0.84 10.46
C THR A 121 -0.19 -0.46 11.13
N MET A 122 0.87 -1.08 10.64
CA MET A 122 1.46 -2.29 11.22
C MET A 122 1.97 -2.03 12.64
N PHE A 123 2.69 -0.92 12.88
CA PHE A 123 3.15 -0.53 14.22
C PHE A 123 1.99 -0.27 15.18
N ASN A 124 0.94 0.42 14.73
CA ASN A 124 -0.25 0.68 15.53
C ASN A 124 -0.97 -0.61 15.89
N ALA A 125 -1.13 -1.52 14.93
CA ALA A 125 -1.71 -2.84 15.16
C ALA A 125 -0.88 -3.65 16.16
N LEU A 126 0.42 -3.72 15.98
CA LEU A 126 1.33 -4.41 16.90
C LEU A 126 1.28 -3.81 18.32
N SER A 127 1.32 -2.48 18.42
CA SER A 127 1.20 -1.76 19.69
C SER A 127 -0.14 -2.05 20.37
N GLY A 128 -1.25 -2.10 19.61
CA GLY A 128 -2.57 -2.50 20.10
C GLY A 128 -2.57 -3.90 20.68
N VAL A 129 -2.03 -4.87 19.93
CA VAL A 129 -1.91 -6.27 20.38
C VAL A 129 -1.07 -6.39 21.64
N MET A 130 0.06 -5.68 21.72
CA MET A 130 0.93 -5.71 22.91
C MET A 130 0.28 -5.11 24.16
N LYS A 131 -0.52 -4.05 23.98
CA LYS A 131 -1.19 -3.33 25.08
C LYS A 131 -2.51 -3.98 25.51
N ALA A 132 -3.07 -4.87 24.69
CA ALA A 132 -4.35 -5.54 24.96
C ALA A 132 -4.31 -6.31 26.26
N LYS A 133 -5.33 -6.13 27.12
CA LYS A 133 -5.47 -6.79 28.43
C LYS A 133 -6.93 -7.13 28.67
N ASN A 134 -7.20 -8.39 29.03
CA ASN A 134 -8.51 -8.89 29.44
C ASN A 134 -9.64 -8.66 28.41
N ASP A 135 -9.29 -8.61 27.12
CA ASP A 135 -10.19 -8.43 25.99
C ASP A 135 -9.99 -9.52 24.93
N ARG A 136 -10.82 -9.50 23.89
CA ARG A 136 -10.75 -10.46 22.79
C ARG A 136 -9.39 -10.41 22.06
N LEU A 137 -8.79 -9.24 21.94
CA LEU A 137 -7.51 -9.08 21.28
C LEU A 137 -6.37 -9.73 22.07
N ALA A 138 -6.37 -9.57 23.41
CA ALA A 138 -5.42 -10.24 24.29
C ALA A 138 -5.54 -11.76 24.19
N TYR A 139 -6.77 -12.29 24.20
CA TYR A 139 -7.02 -13.71 24.02
C TYR A 139 -6.51 -14.23 22.68
N LEU A 140 -6.83 -13.54 21.56
CA LEU A 140 -6.35 -13.95 20.24
C LEU A 140 -4.82 -13.88 20.11
N ARG A 141 -4.18 -12.88 20.74
CA ARG A 141 -2.72 -12.83 20.84
C ARG A 141 -2.18 -14.11 21.51
N ASP A 142 -2.77 -14.49 22.62
CA ASP A 142 -2.31 -15.64 23.40
C ASP A 142 -2.57 -16.97 22.66
N VAL A 143 -3.65 -17.06 21.88
CA VAL A 143 -3.91 -18.17 20.95
C VAL A 143 -2.82 -18.23 19.86
N LEU A 144 -2.51 -17.10 19.22
CA LEU A 144 -1.49 -17.05 18.16
C LEU A 144 -0.08 -17.35 18.68
N LEU A 145 0.20 -17.05 19.94
CA LEU A 145 1.46 -17.38 20.62
C LEU A 145 1.49 -18.81 21.20
N GLY A 146 0.42 -19.60 21.03
CA GLY A 146 0.31 -20.94 21.57
C GLY A 146 0.14 -21.00 23.11
N LYS A 147 -0.18 -19.88 23.76
CA LYS A 147 -0.42 -19.79 25.19
C LYS A 147 -1.84 -20.17 25.61
N SER A 148 -2.77 -20.11 24.67
CA SER A 148 -4.17 -20.49 24.88
C SER A 148 -4.62 -21.42 23.75
N PRO A 149 -5.46 -22.42 24.02
CA PRO A 149 -5.96 -23.32 22.99
C PRO A 149 -6.95 -22.59 22.08
N VAL A 150 -6.99 -22.98 20.80
CA VAL A 150 -8.05 -22.56 19.87
C VAL A 150 -9.36 -23.23 20.23
N THR A 151 -10.47 -22.51 20.08
CA THR A 151 -11.80 -23.07 20.25
C THR A 151 -12.51 -23.24 18.90
N ARG A 152 -13.36 -24.26 18.83
CA ARG A 152 -14.13 -24.59 17.62
C ARG A 152 -15.60 -24.77 17.96
N ARG A 153 -16.46 -24.53 16.97
CA ARG A 153 -17.89 -24.88 17.03
C ARG A 153 -18.05 -26.30 16.50
N THR A 154 -18.98 -27.04 17.05
CA THR A 154 -19.43 -28.27 16.43
C THR A 154 -20.44 -27.90 15.36
N LEU A 155 -20.08 -28.09 14.09
CA LEU A 155 -20.94 -27.85 12.96
C LEU A 155 -21.04 -29.12 12.11
N PHE A 156 -22.19 -29.36 11.52
CA PHE A 156 -22.31 -30.36 10.47
C PHE A 156 -21.62 -29.86 9.20
N PRO A 157 -20.78 -30.69 8.55
CA PRO A 157 -20.11 -30.29 7.31
C PRO A 157 -21.12 -29.90 6.22
N VAL A 158 -20.83 -28.79 5.55
CA VAL A 158 -21.62 -28.29 4.44
C VAL A 158 -20.99 -28.77 3.14
N ARG A 159 -21.82 -29.15 2.18
CA ARG A 159 -21.39 -29.59 0.86
C ARG A 159 -21.42 -28.45 -0.13
N PHE A 160 -20.35 -28.31 -0.87
CA PHE A 160 -20.18 -27.29 -1.92
C PHE A 160 -19.87 -27.99 -3.25
N PRO A 161 -20.88 -28.32 -4.08
CA PRO A 161 -20.66 -29.09 -5.31
C PRO A 161 -19.71 -28.47 -6.33
N TRP A 162 -19.46 -27.15 -6.23
CA TRP A 162 -18.55 -26.37 -7.08
C TRP A 162 -17.12 -26.29 -6.56
N LEU A 163 -16.84 -26.77 -5.36
CA LEU A 163 -15.51 -26.86 -4.78
C LEU A 163 -14.96 -28.27 -4.88
N ASN A 164 -13.64 -28.38 -4.99
CA ASN A 164 -13.00 -29.68 -4.81
C ASN A 164 -12.98 -30.08 -3.32
N THR A 165 -12.70 -31.35 -3.04
CA THR A 165 -12.74 -31.89 -1.67
C THR A 165 -11.88 -31.10 -0.70
N THR A 166 -10.66 -30.73 -1.08
CA THR A 166 -9.73 -29.98 -0.20
C THR A 166 -10.22 -28.57 0.07
N GLN A 167 -10.80 -27.90 -0.92
CA GLN A 167 -11.41 -26.57 -0.75
C GLN A 167 -12.65 -26.66 0.12
N GLU A 168 -13.51 -27.66 -0.08
CA GLU A 168 -14.69 -27.89 0.76
C GLU A 168 -14.29 -28.12 2.24
N GLU A 169 -13.29 -28.94 2.48
CA GLU A 169 -12.75 -29.17 3.82
C GLU A 169 -12.22 -27.88 4.44
N ALA A 170 -11.48 -27.09 3.67
CA ALA A 170 -10.94 -25.80 4.13
C ALA A 170 -12.05 -24.81 4.52
N VAL A 171 -13.12 -24.68 3.72
CA VAL A 171 -14.28 -23.85 4.06
C VAL A 171 -14.95 -24.35 5.34
N ASN A 172 -15.20 -25.65 5.46
CA ASN A 172 -15.80 -26.21 6.67
C ASN A 172 -14.93 -25.99 7.92
N HIS A 173 -13.61 -26.05 7.78
CA HIS A 173 -12.69 -25.71 8.90
C HIS A 173 -12.78 -24.23 9.29
N VAL A 174 -12.90 -23.32 8.34
CA VAL A 174 -13.10 -21.88 8.61
C VAL A 174 -14.42 -21.66 9.35
N LEU A 175 -15.52 -22.25 8.88
CA LEU A 175 -16.85 -22.13 9.49
C LEU A 175 -16.90 -22.69 10.93
N ALA A 176 -16.16 -23.76 11.21
CA ALA A 176 -16.07 -24.33 12.54
C ALA A 176 -15.17 -23.55 13.49
N ALA A 177 -14.30 -22.69 13.01
CA ALA A 177 -13.40 -21.91 13.83
C ALA A 177 -14.15 -20.79 14.60
N LYS A 178 -13.92 -20.68 15.90
CA LYS A 178 -14.36 -19.54 16.72
C LYS A 178 -13.32 -18.43 16.78
N ASP A 179 -12.06 -18.80 16.70
CA ASP A 179 -10.94 -17.92 16.99
C ASP A 179 -10.10 -17.64 15.75
N VAL A 180 -9.40 -18.66 15.25
CA VAL A 180 -8.47 -18.54 14.13
C VAL A 180 -8.57 -19.80 13.27
N SER A 181 -8.53 -19.60 11.95
CA SER A 181 -8.35 -20.67 10.97
C SER A 181 -7.27 -20.29 9.98
N ILE A 182 -6.39 -21.20 9.65
CA ILE A 182 -5.29 -20.98 8.69
C ILE A 182 -5.59 -21.81 7.45
N VAL A 183 -5.75 -21.11 6.32
CA VAL A 183 -5.89 -21.75 4.99
C VAL A 183 -4.58 -21.60 4.25
N HIS A 184 -3.87 -22.72 4.11
CA HIS A 184 -2.59 -22.78 3.40
C HIS A 184 -2.77 -23.47 2.03
N GLY A 185 -2.10 -22.94 1.01
CA GLY A 185 -2.08 -23.55 -0.31
C GLY A 185 -1.04 -22.90 -1.23
N PRO A 186 -0.37 -23.67 -2.10
CA PRO A 186 0.54 -23.14 -3.12
C PRO A 186 -0.15 -22.16 -4.09
N PRO A 187 0.61 -21.41 -4.91
CA PRO A 187 0.05 -20.62 -6.00
C PRO A 187 -0.81 -21.50 -6.94
N GLY A 188 -1.94 -20.95 -7.41
CA GLY A 188 -2.82 -21.64 -8.37
C GLY A 188 -3.79 -22.68 -7.78
N THR A 189 -3.80 -22.92 -6.47
CA THR A 189 -4.69 -23.91 -5.82
C THR A 189 -6.11 -23.41 -5.57
N GLY A 190 -6.46 -22.20 -6.01
CA GLY A 190 -7.79 -21.63 -5.83
C GLY A 190 -8.05 -21.09 -4.42
N LYS A 191 -7.01 -20.62 -3.71
CA LYS A 191 -7.16 -19.98 -2.38
C LYS A 191 -8.18 -18.85 -2.36
N THR A 192 -8.18 -18.01 -3.38
CA THR A 192 -9.14 -16.90 -3.50
C THR A 192 -10.57 -17.42 -3.57
N THR A 193 -10.84 -18.43 -4.38
CA THR A 193 -12.16 -19.08 -4.48
C THR A 193 -12.59 -19.64 -3.12
N THR A 194 -11.70 -20.36 -2.45
CA THR A 194 -11.95 -20.90 -1.10
C THR A 194 -12.27 -19.81 -0.08
N LEU A 195 -11.51 -18.71 -0.09
CA LEU A 195 -11.73 -17.59 0.83
C LEU A 195 -13.03 -16.83 0.54
N VAL A 196 -13.36 -16.61 -0.73
CA VAL A 196 -14.63 -15.99 -1.13
C VAL A 196 -15.81 -16.80 -0.61
N GLU A 197 -15.79 -18.12 -0.80
CA GLU A 197 -16.83 -19.01 -0.31
C GLU A 197 -16.92 -19.00 1.22
N ALA A 198 -15.79 -19.05 1.91
CA ALA A 198 -15.75 -18.99 3.37
C ALA A 198 -16.33 -17.67 3.92
N ILE A 199 -16.02 -16.54 3.28
CA ILE A 199 -16.56 -15.22 3.63
C ILE A 199 -18.07 -15.18 3.39
N TYR A 200 -18.52 -15.63 2.20
CA TYR A 200 -19.93 -15.64 1.84
C TYR A 200 -20.76 -16.46 2.84
N GLU A 201 -20.33 -17.70 3.11
CA GLU A 201 -21.02 -18.58 4.04
C GLU A 201 -21.00 -18.06 5.49
N THR A 202 -19.91 -17.45 5.92
CA THR A 202 -19.83 -16.84 7.25
C THR A 202 -20.85 -15.71 7.39
N LEU A 203 -20.88 -14.78 6.44
CA LEU A 203 -21.81 -13.65 6.44
C LEU A 203 -23.27 -14.10 6.34
N HIS A 204 -23.55 -15.10 5.49
CA HIS A 204 -24.89 -15.63 5.32
C HIS A 204 -25.42 -16.28 6.60
N ARG A 205 -24.56 -16.95 7.37
CA ARG A 205 -24.93 -17.60 8.63
C ARG A 205 -25.02 -16.64 9.81
N GLU A 206 -24.18 -15.60 9.84
CA GLU A 206 -24.23 -14.59 10.91
C GLU A 206 -25.43 -13.65 10.76
N ASN A 207 -25.92 -13.40 9.55
CA ASN A 207 -27.15 -12.62 9.33
C ASN A 207 -28.44 -13.38 9.66
N GLN A 208 -28.34 -14.63 10.11
CA GLN A 208 -29.47 -15.44 10.55
C GLN A 208 -29.61 -15.51 12.09
N VAL A 209 -28.84 -14.69 12.81
CA VAL A 209 -28.91 -14.59 14.28
C VAL A 209 -29.60 -13.30 14.70
#